data_4141abf1173e6938912678595f237584
#
_entry.id   4141abf1173e6938912678595f237584
#
_cell.length_a   1.000
_cell.length_b   1.000
_cell.length_c   1.000
_cell.angle_alpha   90.00
_cell.angle_beta   90.00
_cell.angle_gamma   90.00
#
_symmetry.space_group_name_H-M   'P 1'
#
loop_
_entity.id
_entity.type
_entity.pdbx_description
1 polymer ?
#
loop_
_entity_poly.entity_id
_entity_poly.type
_entity_poly.pdbx_seq_one_letter_code
_entity_poly.pdbx_strand_id
1 'polypeptide(L)'
;MTSDYRYRQLEHWLLQGIQEQRWRLGERLPSIRTLCREHRLSKATVQHALQRLEAQGWLEARPKAGYFVTLRPAPPSDQQGTPGHTRVIQPPRPVSVSDLLLDIMQRSAAFDLLPDLNAGELPAGIVALNRSIGRALRRQRGDDYQYYDEPAGSISLREQLALHYARRGWAAAPDQLCTTSGCQHALFLALMACCKPGDVVAVESPGFYGVLQLLEQLQLQVVEVPAGADTGMDMDALDAVLQRWPVKACIVSPAFATPSGALMPTAARQHLLALAERHDLAIIEDDIYADTALGSPPDPLKALDGDDRVILCSSFSKSLSRDLRLGWIDGGRWHARILHLKLVTQLASSRTLQQGVADYMADGSLATHLRRQRNALHQRRDQLIAALNAWPIDLRVSRPTGGLAVWVELPDTYDTLACYPRALEQGIVITPGPLFSVSGQFKHCLRISYAHPWDGKRLAALKQLPELLATGNK
;
A
#
# COMPACT_ATOMS: atom_id res chain seq x y z
N MET A 1 -15.20 -22.00 -25.55
CA MET A 1 -13.80 -21.57 -25.85
C MET A 1 -13.67 -20.48 -26.94
N THR A 2 -14.70 -19.71 -27.33
CA THR A 2 -14.65 -18.81 -28.50
C THR A 2 -14.89 -17.32 -28.20
N SER A 3 -15.27 -16.95 -26.97
CA SER A 3 -15.53 -15.53 -26.62
C SER A 3 -14.26 -14.78 -26.20
N ASP A 4 -13.31 -15.46 -25.56
CA ASP A 4 -12.10 -14.88 -24.97
C ASP A 4 -11.06 -14.41 -26.02
N TYR A 5 -11.12 -14.97 -27.22
CA TYR A 5 -10.20 -14.64 -28.32
C TYR A 5 -10.62 -13.37 -29.08
N ARG A 6 -11.91 -13.07 -29.16
CA ARG A 6 -12.44 -12.00 -30.02
C ARG A 6 -12.26 -10.60 -29.44
N TYR A 7 -12.35 -10.39 -28.12
CA TYR A 7 -12.11 -9.07 -27.54
C TYR A 7 -10.63 -8.69 -27.60
N ARG A 8 -9.70 -9.68 -27.51
CA ARG A 8 -8.25 -9.44 -27.66
C ARG A 8 -7.87 -8.99 -29.06
N GLN A 9 -8.55 -9.52 -30.10
CA GLN A 9 -8.34 -9.07 -31.46
C GLN A 9 -8.77 -7.61 -31.65
N LEU A 10 -9.90 -7.20 -31.07
CA LEU A 10 -10.35 -5.82 -31.11
C LEU A 10 -9.42 -4.90 -30.29
N GLU A 11 -9.00 -5.33 -29.12
CA GLU A 11 -8.02 -4.61 -28.28
C GLU A 11 -6.73 -4.35 -29.06
N HIS A 12 -6.18 -5.36 -29.68
CA HIS A 12 -4.96 -5.25 -30.51
C HIS A 12 -5.14 -4.30 -31.70
N TRP A 13 -6.25 -4.39 -32.42
CA TRP A 13 -6.57 -3.53 -33.55
C TRP A 13 -6.71 -2.05 -33.15
N LEU A 14 -7.35 -1.78 -32.02
CA LEU A 14 -7.48 -0.44 -31.46
C LEU A 14 -6.12 0.11 -31.01
N LEU A 15 -5.31 -0.70 -30.32
CA LEU A 15 -3.95 -0.32 -29.92
C LEU A 15 -3.06 0.01 -31.10
N GLN A 16 -3.07 -0.83 -32.13
CA GLN A 16 -2.31 -0.59 -33.35
C GLN A 16 -2.76 0.71 -34.02
N GLY A 17 -4.07 0.98 -34.12
CA GLY A 17 -4.59 2.21 -34.69
C GLY A 17 -4.19 3.47 -33.90
N ILE A 18 -4.07 3.39 -32.58
CA ILE A 18 -3.58 4.48 -31.74
C ILE A 18 -2.08 4.69 -31.97
N GLN A 19 -1.27 3.62 -32.03
CA GLN A 19 0.16 3.67 -32.28
C GLN A 19 0.50 4.21 -33.67
N GLU A 20 -0.29 3.84 -34.67
CA GLU A 20 -0.17 4.33 -36.07
C GLU A 20 -0.78 5.74 -36.24
N GLN A 21 -1.19 6.41 -35.14
CA GLN A 21 -1.82 7.73 -35.17
C GLN A 21 -3.12 7.81 -36.03
N ARG A 22 -3.80 6.68 -36.24
CA ARG A 22 -5.13 6.66 -36.86
C ARG A 22 -6.14 7.46 -36.04
N TRP A 23 -5.97 7.48 -34.73
CA TRP A 23 -6.64 8.38 -33.78
C TRP A 23 -5.57 9.09 -32.95
N ARG A 24 -5.63 10.43 -32.99
CA ARG A 24 -4.66 11.29 -32.31
C ARG A 24 -5.04 11.45 -30.84
N LEU A 25 -4.08 11.91 -30.05
CA LEU A 25 -4.29 12.26 -28.65
C LEU A 25 -5.49 13.22 -28.50
N GLY A 26 -6.42 12.89 -27.60
CA GLY A 26 -7.65 13.65 -27.36
C GLY A 26 -8.73 13.39 -28.42
N GLU A 27 -8.48 12.58 -29.45
CA GLU A 27 -9.47 12.24 -30.48
C GLU A 27 -10.41 11.15 -29.99
N ARG A 28 -11.65 11.24 -30.45
CA ARG A 28 -12.70 10.31 -30.10
C ARG A 28 -12.63 9.04 -30.93
N LEU A 29 -12.68 7.88 -30.28
CA LEU A 29 -12.83 6.59 -30.95
C LEU A 29 -14.23 6.40 -31.56
N PRO A 30 -14.38 5.51 -32.56
CA PRO A 30 -15.69 5.11 -33.08
C PRO A 30 -16.62 4.65 -31.96
N SER A 31 -17.91 4.92 -32.10
CA SER A 31 -18.90 4.54 -31.10
C SER A 31 -18.95 3.01 -30.89
N ILE A 32 -19.35 2.57 -29.69
CA ILE A 32 -19.55 1.13 -29.41
C ILE A 32 -20.43 0.48 -30.47
N ARG A 33 -21.49 1.18 -30.93
CA ARG A 33 -22.42 0.69 -31.98
C ARG A 33 -21.71 0.53 -33.33
N THR A 34 -20.81 1.44 -33.66
CA THR A 34 -19.99 1.39 -34.87
C THR A 34 -19.03 0.20 -34.80
N LEU A 35 -18.27 0.06 -33.70
CA LEU A 35 -17.34 -1.05 -33.49
C LEU A 35 -18.06 -2.42 -33.52
N CYS A 36 -19.25 -2.53 -32.91
CA CYS A 36 -20.05 -3.75 -32.97
C CYS A 36 -20.39 -4.14 -34.41
N ARG A 37 -20.76 -3.15 -35.22
CA ARG A 37 -21.16 -3.39 -36.65
C ARG A 37 -19.96 -3.75 -37.52
N GLU A 38 -18.87 -3.02 -37.37
CA GLU A 38 -17.66 -3.19 -38.20
C GLU A 38 -16.94 -4.50 -37.91
N HIS A 39 -16.83 -4.87 -36.62
CA HIS A 39 -16.12 -6.08 -36.20
C HIS A 39 -17.02 -7.29 -35.96
N ARG A 40 -18.35 -7.16 -36.19
CA ARG A 40 -19.36 -8.22 -35.96
C ARG A 40 -19.26 -8.81 -34.55
N LEU A 41 -19.10 -7.94 -33.55
CA LEU A 41 -18.95 -8.30 -32.12
C LEU A 41 -20.18 -7.89 -31.31
N SER A 42 -20.43 -8.60 -30.21
CA SER A 42 -21.46 -8.21 -29.25
C SER A 42 -21.10 -6.93 -28.53
N LYS A 43 -22.12 -6.18 -28.07
CA LYS A 43 -21.89 -4.96 -27.26
C LYS A 43 -21.05 -5.24 -26.03
N ALA A 44 -21.25 -6.36 -25.33
CA ALA A 44 -20.49 -6.76 -24.16
C ALA A 44 -19.01 -6.99 -24.50
N THR A 45 -18.71 -7.65 -25.63
CA THR A 45 -17.33 -7.90 -26.09
C THR A 45 -16.60 -6.60 -26.41
N VAL A 46 -17.27 -5.65 -27.10
CA VAL A 46 -16.68 -4.34 -27.42
C VAL A 46 -16.48 -3.50 -26.18
N GLN A 47 -17.46 -3.47 -25.27
CA GLN A 47 -17.31 -2.76 -23.99
C GLN A 47 -16.15 -3.32 -23.15
N HIS A 48 -16.00 -4.64 -23.11
CA HIS A 48 -14.90 -5.27 -22.39
C HIS A 48 -13.53 -4.88 -22.96
N ALA A 49 -13.35 -4.88 -24.29
CA ALA A 49 -12.11 -4.44 -24.93
C ALA A 49 -11.80 -2.96 -24.63
N LEU A 50 -12.79 -2.07 -24.71
CA LEU A 50 -12.62 -0.64 -24.42
C LEU A 50 -12.30 -0.38 -22.94
N GLN A 51 -12.96 -1.08 -22.01
CA GLN A 51 -12.67 -0.98 -20.57
C GLN A 51 -11.25 -1.47 -20.24
N ARG A 52 -10.75 -2.49 -20.93
CA ARG A 52 -9.37 -2.94 -20.76
C ARG A 52 -8.37 -1.89 -21.25
N LEU A 53 -8.60 -1.28 -22.40
CA LEU A 53 -7.75 -0.19 -22.92
C LEU A 53 -7.80 1.06 -22.04
N GLU A 54 -8.96 1.35 -21.44
CA GLU A 54 -9.12 2.40 -20.46
C GLU A 54 -8.34 2.07 -19.17
N ALA A 55 -8.43 0.83 -18.68
CA ALA A 55 -7.67 0.37 -17.52
C ALA A 55 -6.14 0.39 -17.75
N GLN A 56 -5.70 0.24 -18.99
CA GLN A 56 -4.30 0.33 -19.40
C GLN A 56 -3.85 1.78 -19.69
N GLY A 57 -4.74 2.76 -19.56
CA GLY A 57 -4.45 4.18 -19.74
C GLY A 57 -4.34 4.64 -21.20
N TRP A 58 -4.80 3.84 -22.17
CA TRP A 58 -4.85 4.23 -23.57
C TRP A 58 -6.07 5.07 -23.93
N LEU A 59 -7.15 4.90 -23.16
CA LEU A 59 -8.44 5.54 -23.40
C LEU A 59 -9.00 6.16 -22.11
N GLU A 60 -9.83 7.19 -22.29
CA GLU A 60 -10.63 7.81 -21.24
C GLU A 60 -12.10 7.77 -21.63
N ALA A 61 -12.97 7.19 -20.78
CA ALA A 61 -14.41 7.25 -20.98
C ALA A 61 -14.96 8.59 -20.48
N ARG A 62 -15.56 9.39 -21.37
CA ARG A 62 -16.28 10.61 -21.01
C ARG A 62 -17.78 10.35 -21.02
N PRO A 63 -18.48 10.60 -19.89
CA PRO A 63 -19.92 10.36 -19.78
C PRO A 63 -20.69 11.01 -20.93
N LYS A 64 -21.56 10.22 -21.59
CA LYS A 64 -22.37 10.63 -22.76
C LYS A 64 -21.59 11.04 -24.01
N ALA A 65 -20.26 11.13 -23.96
CA ALA A 65 -19.41 11.57 -25.07
C ALA A 65 -18.66 10.42 -25.75
N GLY A 66 -18.38 9.30 -25.04
CA GLY A 66 -17.69 8.13 -25.60
C GLY A 66 -16.27 7.95 -25.09
N TYR A 67 -15.42 7.22 -25.82
CA TYR A 67 -14.04 6.95 -25.47
C TYR A 67 -13.08 7.84 -26.28
N PHE A 68 -12.07 8.38 -25.61
CA PHE A 68 -11.08 9.29 -26.19
C PHE A 68 -9.66 8.75 -25.96
N VAL A 69 -8.77 8.97 -26.91
CA VAL A 69 -7.36 8.57 -26.79
C VAL A 69 -6.65 9.46 -25.78
N THR A 70 -5.96 8.83 -24.82
CA THR A 70 -5.16 9.53 -23.80
C THR A 70 -3.66 9.31 -24.02
N LEU A 71 -2.82 10.19 -23.42
CA LEU A 71 -1.40 9.91 -23.30
C LEU A 71 -1.24 8.72 -22.36
N ARG A 72 -0.75 7.61 -22.89
CA ARG A 72 -0.12 6.62 -22.02
C ARG A 72 1.03 7.35 -21.30
N PRO A 73 1.12 7.27 -19.96
CA PRO A 73 2.38 7.60 -19.30
C PRO A 73 3.45 6.79 -20.02
N ALA A 74 4.50 7.47 -20.55
CA ALA A 74 5.62 6.76 -21.14
C ALA A 74 6.06 5.68 -20.15
N PRO A 75 6.38 4.44 -20.60
CA PRO A 75 7.10 3.53 -19.73
C PRO A 75 8.28 4.33 -19.19
N PRO A 76 8.64 4.18 -17.91
CA PRO A 76 9.80 4.88 -17.39
C PRO A 76 10.89 4.66 -18.42
N SER A 77 11.36 5.75 -19.04
CA SER A 77 12.55 5.68 -19.88
C SER A 77 13.58 5.02 -19.00
N ASP A 78 14.33 4.05 -19.53
CA ASP A 78 15.55 3.56 -18.91
C ASP A 78 16.45 4.77 -18.63
N GLN A 79 16.11 5.52 -17.58
CA GLN A 79 17.04 6.39 -16.94
C GLN A 79 17.98 5.42 -16.26
N GLN A 80 19.13 5.30 -16.90
CA GLN A 80 20.32 4.62 -16.45
C GLN A 80 20.34 4.70 -14.93
N GLY A 81 20.24 3.53 -14.29
CA GLY A 81 20.30 3.42 -12.85
C GLY A 81 21.46 4.29 -12.38
N THR A 82 21.16 5.29 -11.60
CA THR A 82 22.16 6.12 -10.95
C THR A 82 23.14 5.14 -10.33
N PRO A 83 24.47 5.31 -10.49
CA PRO A 83 25.44 4.43 -9.85
C PRO A 83 25.05 4.39 -8.37
N GLY A 84 24.52 3.24 -7.94
CA GLY A 84 24.08 3.05 -6.59
C GLY A 84 25.25 3.42 -5.70
N HIS A 85 25.07 4.39 -4.83
CA HIS A 85 25.95 4.48 -3.68
C HIS A 85 25.89 3.10 -3.05
N THR A 86 26.99 2.37 -3.11
CA THR A 86 27.12 1.05 -2.49
C THR A 86 26.95 1.29 -1.00
N ARG A 87 25.70 1.28 -0.54
CA ARG A 87 25.38 1.47 0.88
C ARG A 87 26.00 0.30 1.63
N VAL A 88 26.94 0.59 2.49
CA VAL A 88 27.60 -0.42 3.33
C VAL A 88 26.52 -0.97 4.26
N ILE A 89 26.18 -2.25 4.10
CA ILE A 89 25.24 -2.96 4.98
C ILE A 89 25.88 -3.02 6.38
N GLN A 90 25.18 -2.45 7.35
CA GLN A 90 25.62 -2.43 8.73
C GLN A 90 25.27 -3.75 9.43
N PRO A 91 26.05 -4.18 10.44
CA PRO A 91 25.73 -5.37 11.22
C PRO A 91 24.39 -5.21 11.96
N PRO A 92 23.74 -6.32 12.34
CA PRO A 92 22.54 -6.31 13.17
C PRO A 92 22.76 -5.50 14.44
N ARG A 93 21.76 -4.70 14.81
CA ARG A 93 21.83 -3.84 16.00
C ARG A 93 20.47 -3.72 16.67
N PRO A 94 20.44 -3.38 17.99
CA PRO A 94 19.22 -3.00 18.67
C PRO A 94 18.60 -1.77 18.01
N VAL A 95 17.28 -1.68 18.08
CA VAL A 95 16.51 -0.48 17.68
C VAL A 95 16.38 0.43 18.89
N SER A 96 16.51 1.74 18.69
CA SER A 96 16.17 2.77 19.66
C SER A 96 15.51 3.93 18.93
N VAL A 97 14.34 4.35 19.39
CA VAL A 97 13.56 5.43 18.82
C VAL A 97 13.53 6.62 19.79
N SER A 98 14.00 7.79 19.35
CA SER A 98 14.00 8.99 20.17
C SER A 98 12.60 9.57 20.36
N ASP A 99 12.40 10.36 21.45
CA ASP A 99 11.12 11.03 21.73
C ASP A 99 10.67 11.95 20.58
N LEU A 100 11.62 12.63 19.92
CA LEU A 100 11.32 13.45 18.74
C LEU A 100 10.75 12.60 17.60
N LEU A 101 11.34 11.44 17.32
CA LEU A 101 10.83 10.54 16.30
C LEU A 101 9.46 9.99 16.67
N LEU A 102 9.19 9.73 17.95
CA LEU A 102 7.86 9.30 18.42
C LEU A 102 6.81 10.39 18.20
N ASP A 103 7.11 11.67 18.50
CA ASP A 103 6.19 12.78 18.20
C ASP A 103 5.91 12.91 16.72
N ILE A 104 6.95 12.86 15.87
CA ILE A 104 6.80 12.90 14.41
C ILE A 104 5.96 11.72 13.93
N MET A 105 6.19 10.52 14.42
CA MET A 105 5.42 9.33 14.05
C MET A 105 3.93 9.46 14.35
N GLN A 106 3.58 9.99 15.53
CA GLN A 106 2.19 10.20 15.93
C GLN A 106 1.49 11.18 14.98
N ARG A 107 2.11 12.32 14.69
CA ARG A 107 1.53 13.34 13.80
C ARG A 107 1.49 12.88 12.35
N SER A 108 2.56 12.25 11.87
CA SER A 108 2.66 11.72 10.50
C SER A 108 1.71 10.56 10.20
N ALA A 109 1.17 9.90 11.23
CA ALA A 109 0.16 8.85 11.08
C ALA A 109 -1.14 9.37 10.44
N ALA A 110 -1.40 10.69 10.50
CA ALA A 110 -2.51 11.32 9.80
C ALA A 110 -2.41 11.24 8.27
N PHE A 111 -1.21 11.09 7.70
CA PHE A 111 -0.97 11.17 6.25
C PHE A 111 -1.49 12.50 5.67
N ASP A 112 -1.30 13.60 6.39
CA ASP A 112 -1.73 14.94 6.02
C ASP A 112 -0.65 15.96 6.39
N LEU A 113 -0.46 16.99 5.55
CA LEU A 113 0.38 18.14 5.88
C LEU A 113 -0.27 19.04 6.93
N LEU A 114 -1.60 19.05 6.99
CA LEU A 114 -2.40 19.87 7.90
C LEU A 114 -3.39 18.98 8.67
N PRO A 115 -2.95 18.17 9.64
CA PRO A 115 -3.80 17.19 10.32
C PRO A 115 -4.94 17.84 11.13
N ASP A 116 -4.79 19.08 11.58
CA ASP A 116 -5.79 19.81 12.36
C ASP A 116 -6.83 20.52 11.48
N LEU A 117 -6.74 20.36 10.16
CA LEU A 117 -7.73 20.91 9.25
C LEU A 117 -9.04 20.14 9.37
N ASN A 118 -10.12 20.83 9.74
CA ASN A 118 -11.45 20.24 9.84
C ASN A 118 -11.85 19.57 8.52
N ALA A 119 -12.19 18.28 8.62
CA ALA A 119 -12.71 17.52 7.50
C ALA A 119 -14.13 18.00 7.14
N GLY A 120 -14.44 18.00 5.85
CA GLY A 120 -15.79 18.24 5.35
C GLY A 120 -16.73 17.05 5.63
N GLU A 121 -17.78 16.91 4.82
CA GLU A 121 -18.74 15.79 4.94
C GLU A 121 -18.08 14.42 4.77
N LEU A 122 -18.66 13.44 5.46
CA LEU A 122 -18.21 12.04 5.34
C LEU A 122 -18.39 11.53 3.90
N PRO A 123 -17.38 10.87 3.33
CA PRO A 123 -17.51 10.23 2.03
C PRO A 123 -18.67 9.21 2.01
N ALA A 124 -19.41 9.14 0.90
CA ALA A 124 -20.56 8.26 0.76
C ALA A 124 -20.26 6.79 1.10
N GLY A 125 -19.05 6.31 0.84
CA GLY A 125 -18.61 4.96 1.21
C GLY A 125 -18.57 4.76 2.72
N ILE A 126 -18.12 5.77 3.47
CA ILE A 126 -18.08 5.74 4.95
C ILE A 126 -19.49 5.85 5.52
N VAL A 127 -20.36 6.66 4.93
CA VAL A 127 -21.79 6.71 5.32
C VAL A 127 -22.45 5.34 5.14
N ALA A 128 -22.17 4.64 4.02
CA ALA A 128 -22.69 3.29 3.79
C ALA A 128 -22.13 2.27 4.79
N LEU A 129 -20.84 2.35 5.13
CA LEU A 129 -20.21 1.52 6.16
C LEU A 129 -20.88 1.72 7.52
N ASN A 130 -21.06 2.97 7.95
CA ASN A 130 -21.71 3.30 9.22
C ASN A 130 -23.14 2.75 9.29
N ARG A 131 -23.88 2.79 8.18
CA ARG A 131 -25.23 2.18 8.07
C ARG A 131 -25.16 0.66 8.21
N SER A 132 -24.14 0.01 7.61
CA SER A 132 -23.97 -1.44 7.71
C SER A 132 -23.66 -1.87 9.14
N ILE A 133 -22.72 -1.21 9.81
CA ILE A 133 -22.39 -1.45 11.22
C ILE A 133 -23.61 -1.20 12.10
N GLY A 134 -24.35 -0.11 11.88
CA GLY A 134 -25.60 0.18 12.61
C GLY A 134 -26.68 -0.88 12.40
N ARG A 135 -26.78 -1.49 11.21
CA ARG A 135 -27.69 -2.63 11.00
C ARG A 135 -27.24 -3.87 11.78
N ALA A 136 -25.94 -4.18 11.76
CA ALA A 136 -25.39 -5.31 12.51
C ALA A 136 -25.64 -5.14 14.02
N LEU A 137 -25.44 -3.93 14.56
CA LEU A 137 -25.69 -3.62 15.95
C LEU A 137 -27.18 -3.86 16.34
N ARG A 138 -28.13 -3.46 15.49
CA ARG A 138 -29.55 -3.68 15.72
C ARG A 138 -30.03 -5.12 15.56
N ARG A 139 -29.23 -5.99 14.95
CA ARG A 139 -29.55 -7.42 14.78
C ARG A 139 -29.10 -8.30 15.93
N GLN A 140 -28.34 -7.76 16.89
CA GLN A 140 -27.97 -8.50 18.09
C GLN A 140 -29.22 -9.00 18.80
N ARG A 141 -29.23 -10.25 19.24
CA ARG A 141 -30.37 -10.89 19.89
C ARG A 141 -29.94 -11.65 21.14
N GLY A 142 -30.88 -11.79 22.09
CA GLY A 142 -30.63 -12.56 23.29
C GLY A 142 -29.44 -12.07 24.10
N ASP A 143 -28.63 -13.02 24.52
CA ASP A 143 -27.47 -12.78 25.39
C ASP A 143 -26.13 -12.65 24.59
N ASP A 144 -26.17 -12.43 23.27
CA ASP A 144 -24.96 -12.30 22.41
C ASP A 144 -23.94 -11.29 22.96
N TYR A 145 -24.42 -10.23 23.64
CA TYR A 145 -23.57 -9.20 24.22
C TYR A 145 -22.73 -9.67 25.42
N GLN A 146 -23.09 -10.84 26.02
CA GLN A 146 -22.40 -11.41 27.18
C GLN A 146 -21.25 -12.34 26.80
N TYR A 147 -21.15 -12.74 25.52
CA TYR A 147 -20.18 -13.73 25.07
C TYR A 147 -19.14 -13.13 24.13
N TYR A 148 -17.90 -13.58 24.28
CA TYR A 148 -16.84 -13.28 23.33
C TYR A 148 -17.07 -14.01 22.00
N ASP A 149 -16.59 -13.42 20.91
CA ASP A 149 -16.51 -14.08 19.60
C ASP A 149 -15.39 -15.11 19.58
N GLU A 150 -15.30 -15.88 18.49
CA GLU A 150 -14.17 -16.81 18.28
C GLU A 150 -12.84 -16.04 18.28
N PRO A 151 -11.76 -16.61 18.83
CA PRO A 151 -10.42 -15.99 18.76
C PRO A 151 -9.98 -15.68 17.34
N ALA A 152 -10.28 -16.57 16.36
CA ALA A 152 -9.99 -16.32 14.95
C ALA A 152 -10.78 -15.14 14.36
N GLY A 153 -11.88 -14.76 14.98
CA GLY A 153 -12.83 -13.75 14.51
C GLY A 153 -13.94 -14.33 13.66
N SER A 154 -14.94 -13.50 13.36
CA SER A 154 -16.16 -13.90 12.67
C SER A 154 -15.90 -14.65 11.38
N ILE A 155 -16.50 -15.83 11.23
CA ILE A 155 -16.40 -16.62 10.00
C ILE A 155 -16.92 -15.85 8.79
N SER A 156 -18.02 -15.09 8.95
CA SER A 156 -18.59 -14.29 7.86
C SER A 156 -17.60 -13.27 7.32
N LEU A 157 -16.78 -12.64 8.18
CA LEU A 157 -15.74 -11.70 7.72
C LEU A 157 -14.59 -12.45 7.05
N ARG A 158 -14.15 -13.57 7.64
CA ARG A 158 -13.03 -14.38 7.08
C ARG A 158 -13.39 -14.92 5.69
N GLU A 159 -14.64 -15.34 5.44
CA GLU A 159 -15.14 -15.74 4.13
C GLU A 159 -15.11 -14.58 3.12
N GLN A 160 -15.54 -13.37 3.53
CA GLN A 160 -15.48 -12.21 2.67
C GLN A 160 -14.04 -11.77 2.35
N LEU A 161 -13.12 -11.89 3.31
CA LEU A 161 -11.70 -11.67 3.08
C LEU A 161 -11.12 -12.70 2.10
N ALA A 162 -11.46 -13.98 2.23
CA ALA A 162 -11.05 -15.03 1.30
C ALA A 162 -11.55 -14.74 -0.13
N LEU A 163 -12.81 -14.32 -0.29
CA LEU A 163 -13.38 -13.90 -1.58
C LEU A 163 -12.68 -12.65 -2.13
N HIS A 164 -12.27 -11.73 -1.26
CA HIS A 164 -11.51 -10.55 -1.67
C HIS A 164 -10.15 -10.94 -2.23
N TYR A 165 -9.40 -11.82 -1.58
CA TYR A 165 -8.11 -12.32 -2.04
C TYR A 165 -8.21 -13.21 -3.28
N ALA A 166 -9.29 -13.98 -3.44
CA ALA A 166 -9.51 -14.77 -4.66
C ALA A 166 -9.54 -13.88 -5.93
N ARG A 167 -10.02 -12.64 -5.83
CA ARG A 167 -9.99 -11.66 -6.92
C ARG A 167 -8.59 -11.10 -7.19
N ARG A 168 -7.66 -11.31 -6.27
CA ARG A 168 -6.24 -10.95 -6.33
C ARG A 168 -5.35 -12.19 -6.56
N GLY A 169 -5.88 -13.26 -7.14
CA GLY A 169 -5.10 -14.44 -7.53
C GLY A 169 -4.70 -15.39 -6.39
N TRP A 170 -5.21 -15.19 -5.17
CA TRP A 170 -4.91 -16.06 -4.04
C TRP A 170 -6.17 -16.69 -3.44
N ALA A 171 -6.22 -18.03 -3.47
CA ALA A 171 -7.30 -18.82 -2.87
C ALA A 171 -7.08 -18.97 -1.34
N ALA A 172 -7.26 -17.87 -0.61
CA ALA A 172 -7.13 -17.87 0.85
C ALA A 172 -8.20 -18.79 1.48
N ALA A 173 -7.79 -19.59 2.45
CA ALA A 173 -8.71 -20.43 3.23
C ALA A 173 -9.25 -19.64 4.44
N PRO A 174 -10.57 -19.54 4.63
CA PRO A 174 -11.15 -18.75 5.73
C PRO A 174 -10.70 -19.23 7.12
N ASP A 175 -10.38 -20.48 7.30
CA ASP A 175 -9.90 -21.07 8.55
C ASP A 175 -8.43 -20.76 8.85
N GLN A 176 -7.65 -20.36 7.85
CA GLN A 176 -6.27 -19.87 8.00
C GLN A 176 -6.21 -18.35 8.26
N LEU A 177 -7.32 -17.64 8.10
CA LEU A 177 -7.40 -16.21 8.40
C LEU A 177 -7.77 -15.98 9.86
N CYS A 178 -7.10 -15.02 10.49
CA CYS A 178 -7.38 -14.56 11.84
C CYS A 178 -7.52 -13.04 11.85
N THR A 179 -8.60 -12.50 12.41
CA THR A 179 -8.82 -11.05 12.52
C THR A 179 -7.96 -10.44 13.62
N THR A 180 -7.52 -9.18 13.45
CA THR A 180 -6.64 -8.47 14.38
C THR A 180 -7.09 -7.03 14.60
N SER A 181 -6.51 -6.34 15.60
CA SER A 181 -6.75 -4.91 15.86
C SER A 181 -5.93 -4.02 14.91
N GLY A 182 -6.03 -4.28 13.60
CA GLY A 182 -5.28 -3.61 12.54
C GLY A 182 -3.95 -4.30 12.24
N CYS A 183 -3.25 -3.83 11.17
CA CYS A 183 -2.03 -4.43 10.67
C CYS A 183 -0.88 -4.40 11.69
N GLN A 184 -0.77 -3.34 12.51
CA GLN A 184 0.25 -3.27 13.56
C GLN A 184 0.16 -4.44 14.56
N HIS A 185 -1.07 -4.84 14.93
CA HIS A 185 -1.29 -6.00 15.77
C HIS A 185 -1.01 -7.31 15.02
N ALA A 186 -1.30 -7.39 13.72
CA ALA A 186 -0.96 -8.53 12.90
C ALA A 186 0.57 -8.73 12.83
N LEU A 187 1.34 -7.66 12.57
CA LEU A 187 2.80 -7.67 12.56
C LEU A 187 3.39 -8.06 13.92
N PHE A 188 2.81 -7.55 15.02
CA PHE A 188 3.20 -7.93 16.37
C PHE A 188 3.03 -9.43 16.61
N LEU A 189 1.87 -9.99 16.26
CA LEU A 189 1.60 -11.43 16.39
C LEU A 189 2.52 -12.27 15.50
N ALA A 190 2.78 -11.82 14.27
CA ALA A 190 3.71 -12.48 13.34
C ALA A 190 5.12 -12.58 13.95
N LEU A 191 5.66 -11.46 14.42
CA LEU A 191 6.99 -11.40 15.04
C LEU A 191 7.06 -12.30 16.28
N MET A 192 6.07 -12.24 17.17
CA MET A 192 6.04 -13.11 18.36
C MET A 192 5.90 -14.59 18.01
N ALA A 193 5.31 -14.93 16.86
CA ALA A 193 5.13 -16.31 16.44
C ALA A 193 6.43 -16.91 15.88
N CYS A 194 7.22 -16.15 15.12
CA CYS A 194 8.39 -16.66 14.40
C CYS A 194 9.74 -16.24 15.01
N CYS A 195 9.78 -15.27 15.95
CA CYS A 195 11.01 -14.75 16.55
C CYS A 195 11.01 -14.84 18.08
N LYS A 196 12.20 -14.73 18.67
CA LYS A 196 12.49 -14.62 20.12
C LYS A 196 13.35 -13.39 20.37
N PRO A 197 13.34 -12.80 21.58
CA PRO A 197 14.24 -11.71 21.94
C PRO A 197 15.71 -12.04 21.57
N GLY A 198 16.38 -11.08 20.94
CA GLY A 198 17.75 -11.21 20.42
C GLY A 198 17.85 -11.74 18.98
N ASP A 199 16.79 -12.30 18.40
CA ASP A 199 16.79 -12.75 16.99
C ASP A 199 16.95 -11.57 16.03
N VAL A 200 17.57 -11.83 14.89
CA VAL A 200 17.80 -10.83 13.82
C VAL A 200 16.66 -10.85 12.82
N VAL A 201 16.15 -9.66 12.51
CA VAL A 201 15.09 -9.43 11.51
C VAL A 201 15.62 -8.52 10.40
N ALA A 202 15.47 -8.94 9.14
CA ALA A 202 15.76 -8.11 7.97
C ALA A 202 14.56 -7.21 7.65
N VAL A 203 14.82 -5.93 7.36
CA VAL A 203 13.80 -4.94 6.98
C VAL A 203 14.25 -4.11 5.80
N GLU A 204 13.31 -3.57 5.04
CA GLU A 204 13.59 -2.60 3.98
C GLU A 204 14.17 -1.30 4.54
N SER A 205 15.09 -0.66 3.82
CA SER A 205 15.62 0.66 4.16
C SER A 205 15.71 1.54 2.87
N PRO A 206 14.86 2.58 2.75
CA PRO A 206 13.90 3.06 3.74
C PRO A 206 12.70 2.12 3.91
N GLY A 207 12.21 1.98 5.14
CA GLY A 207 11.12 1.07 5.49
C GLY A 207 10.11 1.65 6.49
N PHE A 208 9.04 0.92 6.76
CA PHE A 208 7.98 1.39 7.64
C PHE A 208 8.42 1.52 9.10
N TYR A 209 8.40 2.74 9.63
CA TYR A 209 8.85 3.05 11.00
C TYR A 209 8.04 2.32 12.10
N GLY A 210 6.78 1.96 11.87
CA GLY A 210 5.98 1.20 12.82
C GLY A 210 6.53 -0.20 13.09
N VAL A 211 7.23 -0.79 12.13
CA VAL A 211 7.96 -2.06 12.32
C VAL A 211 9.13 -1.85 13.30
N LEU A 212 9.89 -0.75 13.16
CA LEU A 212 11.02 -0.47 14.03
C LEU A 212 10.61 -0.37 15.50
N GLN A 213 9.45 0.23 15.79
CA GLN A 213 8.89 0.27 17.14
C GLN A 213 8.57 -1.13 17.68
N LEU A 214 8.04 -2.03 16.85
CA LEU A 214 7.75 -3.41 17.26
C LEU A 214 9.05 -4.16 17.56
N LEU A 215 10.08 -4.00 16.72
CA LEU A 215 11.38 -4.66 16.91
C LEU A 215 12.04 -4.19 18.22
N GLU A 216 11.97 -2.89 18.55
CA GLU A 216 12.44 -2.34 19.82
C GLU A 216 11.74 -2.98 21.02
N GLN A 217 10.40 -2.97 21.03
CA GLN A 217 9.60 -3.50 22.14
C GLN A 217 9.75 -5.02 22.33
N LEU A 218 9.98 -5.75 21.24
CA LEU A 218 10.22 -7.19 21.27
C LEU A 218 11.68 -7.56 21.49
N GLN A 219 12.56 -6.58 21.70
CA GLN A 219 14.00 -6.77 21.90
C GLN A 219 14.67 -7.55 20.76
N LEU A 220 14.21 -7.31 19.52
CA LEU A 220 14.76 -7.91 18.30
C LEU A 220 15.89 -7.03 17.74
N GLN A 221 16.83 -7.66 17.08
CA GLN A 221 17.89 -6.96 16.35
C GLN A 221 17.45 -6.72 14.90
N VAL A 222 17.81 -5.59 14.34
CA VAL A 222 17.48 -5.25 12.96
C VAL A 222 18.72 -5.23 12.08
N VAL A 223 18.60 -5.77 10.88
CA VAL A 223 19.52 -5.52 9.77
C VAL A 223 18.73 -4.85 8.64
N GLU A 224 19.21 -3.67 8.22
CA GLU A 224 18.61 -2.89 7.14
C GLU A 224 19.12 -3.39 5.80
N VAL A 225 18.20 -3.77 4.91
CA VAL A 225 18.47 -4.15 3.53
C VAL A 225 18.09 -2.98 2.62
N PRO A 226 18.99 -2.48 1.76
CA PRO A 226 18.68 -1.40 0.84
C PRO A 226 17.43 -1.69 0.01
N ALA A 227 16.58 -0.67 -0.18
CA ALA A 227 15.39 -0.76 -1.01
C ALA A 227 15.37 0.36 -2.05
N GLY A 228 15.11 -0.01 -3.31
CA GLY A 228 14.93 0.94 -4.41
C GLY A 228 13.56 1.61 -4.35
N ALA A 229 13.49 2.86 -4.82
CA ALA A 229 12.25 3.63 -4.80
C ALA A 229 11.12 3.03 -5.65
N ASP A 230 11.45 2.26 -6.68
CA ASP A 230 10.48 1.66 -7.61
C ASP A 230 10.33 0.15 -7.42
N THR A 231 11.39 -0.53 -6.97
CA THR A 231 11.49 -2.01 -6.96
C THR A 231 11.40 -2.64 -5.57
N GLY A 232 11.46 -1.84 -4.49
CA GLY A 232 11.50 -2.36 -3.11
C GLY A 232 12.86 -2.96 -2.76
N MET A 233 12.85 -3.96 -1.87
CA MET A 233 14.05 -4.58 -1.31
C MET A 233 15.01 -5.13 -2.37
N ASP A 234 16.30 -4.87 -2.22
CA ASP A 234 17.37 -5.39 -3.05
C ASP A 234 17.65 -6.86 -2.66
N MET A 235 17.40 -7.78 -3.61
CA MET A 235 17.53 -9.22 -3.36
C MET A 235 18.98 -9.69 -3.26
N ASP A 236 19.92 -9.06 -3.98
CA ASP A 236 21.34 -9.41 -3.89
C ASP A 236 21.91 -8.95 -2.54
N ALA A 237 21.49 -7.78 -2.07
CA ALA A 237 21.82 -7.30 -0.74
C ALA A 237 21.22 -8.19 0.36
N LEU A 238 19.97 -8.68 0.18
CA LEU A 238 19.37 -9.62 1.10
C LEU A 238 20.13 -10.95 1.15
N ASP A 239 20.52 -11.52 0.00
CA ASP A 239 21.30 -12.77 -0.06
C ASP A 239 22.62 -12.60 0.71
N ALA A 240 23.35 -11.50 0.50
CA ALA A 240 24.57 -11.19 1.24
C ALA A 240 24.35 -11.06 2.76
N VAL A 241 23.21 -10.50 3.18
CA VAL A 241 22.81 -10.42 4.59
C VAL A 241 22.56 -11.81 5.15
N LEU A 242 21.82 -12.68 4.46
CA LEU A 242 21.45 -14.02 4.90
C LEU A 242 22.67 -14.95 4.99
N GLN A 243 23.67 -14.76 4.14
CA GLN A 243 24.94 -15.50 4.21
C GLN A 243 25.80 -15.11 5.40
N ARG A 244 25.64 -13.88 5.90
CA ARG A 244 26.51 -13.31 6.94
C ARG A 244 25.92 -13.38 8.35
N TRP A 245 24.61 -13.30 8.49
CA TRP A 245 23.94 -13.25 9.81
C TRP A 245 22.78 -14.25 9.89
N PRO A 246 22.50 -14.80 11.09
CA PRO A 246 21.42 -15.75 11.31
C PRO A 246 20.05 -15.03 11.38
N VAL A 247 19.57 -14.54 10.22
CA VAL A 247 18.28 -13.84 10.14
C VAL A 247 17.14 -14.84 10.31
N LYS A 248 16.17 -14.53 11.18
CA LYS A 248 14.99 -15.37 11.46
C LYS A 248 13.76 -14.98 10.68
N ALA A 249 13.59 -13.68 10.41
CA ALA A 249 12.46 -13.18 9.64
C ALA A 249 12.88 -12.04 8.73
N CYS A 250 12.18 -11.88 7.62
CA CYS A 250 12.27 -10.74 6.72
C CYS A 250 10.90 -10.06 6.64
N ILE A 251 10.83 -8.77 6.98
CA ILE A 251 9.60 -7.99 6.82
C ILE A 251 9.71 -7.19 5.52
N VAL A 252 8.70 -7.34 4.67
CA VAL A 252 8.68 -6.74 3.34
C VAL A 252 7.28 -6.25 3.00
N SER A 253 7.19 -5.14 2.26
CA SER A 253 5.94 -4.61 1.71
C SER A 253 5.97 -4.71 0.17
N PRO A 254 5.61 -5.86 -0.43
CA PRO A 254 5.72 -6.07 -1.87
C PRO A 254 4.81 -5.16 -2.69
N ALA A 255 3.73 -4.67 -2.08
CA ALA A 255 2.72 -3.81 -2.70
C ALA A 255 2.78 -2.39 -2.12
N PHE A 256 3.38 -1.48 -2.88
CA PHE A 256 3.43 -0.04 -2.58
C PHE A 256 4.09 0.29 -1.24
N ALA A 257 5.31 -0.21 -1.07
CA ALA A 257 6.12 -0.03 0.13
C ALA A 257 6.18 1.43 0.60
N THR A 258 5.95 1.67 1.88
CA THR A 258 6.15 3.01 2.45
C THR A 258 7.59 3.15 2.92
N PRO A 259 8.27 4.28 2.61
CA PRO A 259 7.73 5.55 2.14
C PRO A 259 7.65 5.73 0.62
N SER A 260 8.29 4.89 -0.18
CA SER A 260 8.56 5.12 -1.61
C SER A 260 7.35 4.88 -2.53
N GLY A 261 6.44 3.98 -2.14
CA GLY A 261 5.39 3.47 -3.00
C GLY A 261 5.86 2.39 -3.99
N ALA A 262 7.03 1.79 -3.75
CA ALA A 262 7.61 0.76 -4.59
C ALA A 262 6.68 -0.45 -4.76
N LEU A 263 6.64 -0.99 -5.95
CA LEU A 263 5.96 -2.25 -6.28
C LEU A 263 7.01 -3.30 -6.65
N MET A 264 7.16 -4.32 -5.79
CA MET A 264 8.15 -5.36 -5.99
C MET A 264 7.84 -6.16 -7.25
N PRO A 265 8.80 -6.28 -8.21
CA PRO A 265 8.63 -7.06 -9.42
C PRO A 265 8.43 -8.55 -9.13
N THR A 266 7.73 -9.26 -10.00
CA THR A 266 7.46 -10.71 -9.83
C THR A 266 8.76 -11.51 -9.71
N ALA A 267 9.79 -11.19 -10.47
CA ALA A 267 11.10 -11.86 -10.38
C ALA A 267 11.74 -11.69 -8.99
N ALA A 268 11.65 -10.49 -8.39
CA ALA A 268 12.16 -10.24 -7.04
C ALA A 268 11.34 -10.99 -5.98
N ARG A 269 10.01 -11.10 -6.14
CA ARG A 269 9.14 -11.90 -5.27
C ARG A 269 9.52 -13.38 -5.30
N GLN A 270 9.76 -13.94 -6.50
CA GLN A 270 10.21 -15.33 -6.67
C GLN A 270 11.60 -15.55 -6.07
N HIS A 271 12.52 -14.59 -6.27
CA HIS A 271 13.85 -14.66 -5.68
C HIS A 271 13.81 -14.62 -4.15
N LEU A 272 12.96 -13.76 -3.57
CA LEU A 272 12.73 -13.69 -2.12
C LEU A 272 12.25 -15.05 -1.56
N LEU A 273 11.29 -15.70 -2.21
CA LEU A 273 10.79 -17.01 -1.79
C LEU A 273 11.88 -18.09 -1.89
N ALA A 274 12.69 -18.10 -2.93
CA ALA A 274 13.81 -19.01 -3.07
C ALA A 274 14.89 -18.81 -1.99
N LEU A 275 15.18 -17.55 -1.61
CA LEU A 275 16.06 -17.24 -0.49
C LEU A 275 15.45 -17.72 0.85
N ALA A 276 14.16 -17.52 1.04
CA ALA A 276 13.45 -17.94 2.25
C ALA A 276 13.45 -19.48 2.41
N GLU A 277 13.30 -20.22 1.33
CA GLU A 277 13.42 -21.69 1.33
C GLU A 277 14.85 -22.12 1.70
N ARG A 278 15.87 -21.54 1.04
CA ARG A 278 17.27 -21.88 1.26
C ARG A 278 17.75 -21.66 2.68
N HIS A 279 17.30 -20.58 3.32
CA HIS A 279 17.76 -20.14 4.64
C HIS A 279 16.77 -20.42 5.79
N ASP A 280 15.68 -21.15 5.53
CA ASP A 280 14.58 -21.39 6.47
C ASP A 280 14.06 -20.10 7.13
N LEU A 281 13.88 -19.07 6.29
CA LEU A 281 13.49 -17.71 6.69
C LEU A 281 11.97 -17.60 6.74
N ALA A 282 11.43 -16.95 7.78
CA ALA A 282 10.05 -16.49 7.81
C ALA A 282 9.93 -15.19 7.00
N ILE A 283 8.92 -15.09 6.13
CA ILE A 283 8.60 -13.82 5.46
C ILE A 283 7.35 -13.25 6.11
N ILE A 284 7.40 -11.99 6.53
CA ILE A 284 6.25 -11.24 7.02
C ILE A 284 5.89 -10.21 5.94
N GLU A 285 4.80 -10.49 5.24
CA GLU A 285 4.27 -9.62 4.19
C GLU A 285 3.35 -8.56 4.78
N ASP A 286 3.70 -7.28 4.66
CA ASP A 286 2.81 -6.15 4.95
C ASP A 286 2.03 -5.75 3.69
N ASP A 287 0.82 -6.28 3.53
CA ASP A 287 -0.07 -6.09 2.38
C ASP A 287 -1.08 -4.94 2.57
N ILE A 288 -0.77 -4.00 3.48
CA ILE A 288 -1.73 -2.95 3.90
C ILE A 288 -2.10 -1.96 2.79
N TYR A 289 -1.27 -1.81 1.75
CA TYR A 289 -1.47 -0.81 0.70
C TYR A 289 -2.03 -1.37 -0.61
N ALA A 290 -2.12 -2.68 -0.78
CA ALA A 290 -2.52 -3.26 -2.07
C ALA A 290 -3.87 -2.74 -2.60
N ASP A 291 -4.87 -2.55 -1.73
CA ASP A 291 -6.17 -1.99 -2.11
C ASP A 291 -6.14 -0.50 -2.49
N THR A 292 -5.01 0.18 -2.25
CA THR A 292 -4.79 1.58 -2.68
C THR A 292 -4.17 1.67 -4.07
N ALA A 293 -4.09 0.57 -4.81
CA ALA A 293 -3.62 0.52 -6.19
C ALA A 293 -4.36 1.52 -7.08
N LEU A 294 -3.63 2.24 -7.92
CA LEU A 294 -4.20 3.16 -8.92
C LEU A 294 -4.68 2.44 -10.18
N GLY A 295 -4.21 1.21 -10.36
CA GLY A 295 -4.67 0.25 -11.36
C GLY A 295 -5.35 -0.97 -10.71
N SER A 296 -5.11 -2.16 -11.24
CA SER A 296 -5.52 -3.41 -10.58
C SER A 296 -4.64 -3.65 -9.36
N PRO A 297 -5.22 -4.06 -8.22
CA PRO A 297 -4.43 -4.46 -7.06
C PRO A 297 -3.48 -5.61 -7.43
N PRO A 298 -2.22 -5.59 -6.99
CA PRO A 298 -1.30 -6.70 -7.23
C PRO A 298 -1.69 -7.94 -6.41
N ASP A 299 -1.31 -9.10 -6.92
CA ASP A 299 -1.41 -10.34 -6.16
C ASP A 299 -0.53 -10.26 -4.92
N PRO A 300 -0.92 -10.85 -3.78
CA PRO A 300 -0.05 -10.91 -2.62
C PRO A 300 1.15 -11.84 -2.87
N LEU A 301 2.26 -11.62 -2.16
CA LEU A 301 3.40 -12.53 -2.17
C LEU A 301 2.99 -13.93 -1.70
N LYS A 302 2.10 -13.99 -0.71
CA LYS A 302 1.51 -15.23 -0.18
C LYS A 302 0.90 -16.11 -1.28
N ALA A 303 0.40 -15.55 -2.36
CA ALA A 303 -0.14 -16.32 -3.50
C ALA A 303 0.90 -17.18 -4.22
N LEU A 304 2.18 -16.84 -4.11
CA LEU A 304 3.32 -17.55 -4.72
C LEU A 304 3.99 -18.54 -3.73
N ASP A 305 3.57 -18.50 -2.46
CA ASP A 305 4.18 -19.29 -1.38
C ASP A 305 3.69 -20.75 -1.42
N GLY A 306 4.58 -21.69 -1.74
CA GLY A 306 4.29 -23.12 -1.76
C GLY A 306 4.56 -23.86 -0.44
N ASP A 307 5.24 -23.20 0.52
CA ASP A 307 5.77 -23.83 1.74
C ASP A 307 5.19 -23.25 3.03
N ASP A 308 4.14 -22.42 2.94
CA ASP A 308 3.54 -21.72 4.07
C ASP A 308 4.52 -20.89 4.92
N ARG A 309 5.57 -20.33 4.27
CA ARG A 309 6.61 -19.49 4.90
C ARG A 309 6.23 -18.03 5.00
N VAL A 310 5.24 -17.58 4.23
CA VAL A 310 4.77 -16.20 4.24
C VAL A 310 3.65 -16.04 5.25
N ILE A 311 3.84 -15.11 6.19
CA ILE A 311 2.81 -14.60 7.10
C ILE A 311 2.27 -13.32 6.48
N LEU A 312 1.05 -13.32 5.98
CA LEU A 312 0.43 -12.13 5.39
C LEU A 312 -0.28 -11.31 6.48
N CYS A 313 0.04 -10.02 6.56
CA CYS A 313 -0.57 -9.04 7.47
C CYS A 313 -1.23 -7.93 6.69
N SER A 314 -2.49 -7.59 7.03
CA SER A 314 -3.19 -6.48 6.36
C SER A 314 -4.26 -5.84 7.25
N SER A 315 -4.89 -4.76 6.77
CA SER A 315 -6.03 -4.13 7.45
C SER A 315 -6.80 -3.18 6.53
N PHE A 316 -8.00 -2.78 6.96
CA PHE A 316 -8.81 -1.75 6.31
C PHE A 316 -8.33 -0.31 6.56
N SER A 317 -7.25 -0.10 7.34
CA SER A 317 -6.84 1.23 7.80
C SER A 317 -6.42 2.19 6.69
N LYS A 318 -5.94 1.69 5.55
CA LYS A 318 -5.47 2.52 4.42
C LYS A 318 -6.46 2.57 3.27
N SER A 319 -7.29 1.54 3.15
CA SER A 319 -8.23 1.39 2.05
C SER A 319 -9.67 1.79 2.39
N LEU A 320 -10.05 1.82 3.68
CA LEU A 320 -11.43 2.13 4.10
C LEU A 320 -11.48 3.13 5.25
N SER A 321 -11.11 2.72 6.47
CA SER A 321 -11.12 3.60 7.65
C SER A 321 -10.10 3.18 8.69
N ARG A 322 -9.36 4.17 9.20
CA ARG A 322 -8.38 3.99 10.27
C ARG A 322 -9.04 3.72 11.63
N ASP A 323 -10.25 4.22 11.81
CA ASP A 323 -11.03 4.11 13.05
C ASP A 323 -11.59 2.70 13.27
N LEU A 324 -11.81 1.91 12.23
CA LEU A 324 -12.29 0.54 12.35
C LEU A 324 -11.42 -0.33 13.24
N ARG A 325 -10.11 -0.07 13.30
CA ARG A 325 -9.14 -0.92 14.01
C ARG A 325 -9.31 -2.41 13.70
N LEU A 326 -9.59 -2.72 12.44
CA LEU A 326 -9.83 -4.06 11.95
C LEU A 326 -8.79 -4.43 10.90
N GLY A 327 -8.05 -5.50 11.16
CA GLY A 327 -7.08 -6.12 10.28
C GLY A 327 -7.22 -7.63 10.28
N TRP A 328 -6.30 -8.29 9.62
CA TRP A 328 -6.23 -9.75 9.56
C TRP A 328 -4.81 -10.23 9.34
N ILE A 329 -4.61 -11.50 9.62
CA ILE A 329 -3.37 -12.22 9.43
C ILE A 329 -3.67 -13.61 8.86
N ASP A 330 -2.92 -14.04 7.85
CA ASP A 330 -2.74 -15.45 7.51
C ASP A 330 -1.39 -15.90 8.06
N GLY A 331 -1.40 -16.86 8.95
CA GLY A 331 -0.21 -17.22 9.71
C GLY A 331 0.67 -18.26 9.03
N GLY A 332 0.25 -18.83 7.89
CA GLY A 332 0.96 -19.96 7.30
C GLY A 332 1.23 -21.06 8.32
N ARG A 333 2.43 -21.60 8.33
CA ARG A 333 2.85 -22.66 9.28
C ARG A 333 2.85 -22.22 10.76
N TRP A 334 2.74 -20.91 11.07
CA TRP A 334 2.64 -20.38 12.45
C TRP A 334 1.20 -20.11 12.89
N HIS A 335 0.20 -20.48 12.09
CA HIS A 335 -1.21 -20.11 12.34
C HIS A 335 -1.70 -20.50 13.74
N ALA A 336 -1.45 -21.76 14.16
CA ALA A 336 -1.86 -22.23 15.50
C ALA A 336 -1.25 -21.40 16.64
N ARG A 337 0.04 -21.01 16.51
CA ARG A 337 0.70 -20.15 17.49
C ARG A 337 0.13 -18.74 17.48
N ILE A 338 -0.19 -18.19 16.31
CA ILE A 338 -0.81 -16.87 16.14
C ILE A 338 -2.19 -16.84 16.83
N LEU A 339 -3.01 -17.87 16.64
CA LEU A 339 -4.31 -17.97 17.34
C LEU A 339 -4.14 -17.98 18.86
N HIS A 340 -3.16 -18.75 19.37
CA HIS A 340 -2.85 -18.75 20.80
C HIS A 340 -2.39 -17.39 21.29
N LEU A 341 -1.48 -16.72 20.58
CA LEU A 341 -1.01 -15.38 20.93
C LEU A 341 -2.13 -14.35 20.89
N LYS A 342 -3.02 -14.42 19.91
CA LYS A 342 -4.20 -13.54 19.86
C LYS A 342 -5.13 -13.77 21.03
N LEU A 343 -5.41 -15.02 21.40
CA LEU A 343 -6.22 -15.34 22.57
C LEU A 343 -5.65 -14.69 23.84
N VAL A 344 -4.31 -14.75 24.01
CA VAL A 344 -3.63 -14.14 25.19
C VAL A 344 -3.64 -12.62 25.15
N THR A 345 -3.47 -12.02 23.99
CA THR A 345 -3.26 -10.55 23.87
C THR A 345 -4.54 -9.75 23.65
N GLN A 346 -5.61 -10.38 23.13
CA GLN A 346 -6.84 -9.66 22.76
C GLN A 346 -8.13 -10.42 23.13
N LEU A 347 -8.09 -11.72 23.42
CA LEU A 347 -9.24 -12.64 23.54
C LEU A 347 -10.00 -12.79 22.22
N ALA A 348 -10.79 -11.79 21.83
CA ALA A 348 -11.60 -11.76 20.63
C ALA A 348 -11.71 -10.34 20.05
N SER A 349 -12.19 -10.25 18.81
CA SER A 349 -12.52 -8.98 18.16
C SER A 349 -14.04 -8.69 18.29
N SER A 350 -14.45 -7.43 18.11
CA SER A 350 -15.87 -7.04 18.17
C SER A 350 -16.69 -7.77 17.11
N ARG A 351 -17.61 -8.64 17.52
CA ARG A 351 -18.52 -9.38 16.64
C ARG A 351 -19.33 -8.45 15.75
N THR A 352 -19.93 -7.42 16.35
CA THR A 352 -20.81 -6.47 15.65
C THR A 352 -20.08 -5.70 14.57
N LEU A 353 -18.85 -5.26 14.86
CA LEU A 353 -18.03 -4.54 13.90
C LEU A 353 -17.65 -5.45 12.72
N GLN A 354 -17.22 -6.67 13.02
CA GLN A 354 -16.86 -7.66 12.01
C GLN A 354 -18.05 -8.00 11.11
N GLN A 355 -19.23 -8.21 11.69
CA GLN A 355 -20.46 -8.48 10.94
C GLN A 355 -20.85 -7.31 10.05
N GLY A 356 -20.77 -6.07 10.56
CA GLY A 356 -21.08 -4.88 9.78
C GLY A 356 -20.15 -4.69 8.59
N VAL A 357 -18.86 -5.01 8.75
CA VAL A 357 -17.88 -4.96 7.66
C VAL A 357 -18.08 -6.12 6.67
N ALA A 358 -18.38 -7.33 7.16
CA ALA A 358 -18.70 -8.48 6.30
C ALA A 358 -19.91 -8.18 5.40
N ASP A 359 -21.00 -7.65 5.97
CA ASP A 359 -22.20 -7.23 5.22
C ASP A 359 -21.85 -6.17 4.16
N TYR A 360 -21.00 -5.19 4.50
CA TYR A 360 -20.54 -4.12 3.61
C TYR A 360 -19.69 -4.65 2.46
N MET A 361 -18.92 -5.71 2.68
CA MET A 361 -18.16 -6.41 1.63
C MET A 361 -19.11 -7.22 0.73
N ALA A 362 -20.01 -7.99 1.34
CA ALA A 362 -20.93 -8.89 0.65
C ALA A 362 -21.90 -8.17 -0.29
N ASP A 363 -22.37 -6.96 0.08
CA ASP A 363 -23.30 -6.16 -0.75
C ASP A 363 -22.61 -5.37 -1.87
N GLY A 364 -21.28 -5.49 -2.02
CA GLY A 364 -20.47 -4.82 -3.04
C GLY A 364 -20.12 -3.37 -2.74
N SER A 365 -20.49 -2.85 -1.57
CA SER A 365 -20.21 -1.48 -1.17
C SER A 365 -18.71 -1.21 -1.05
N LEU A 366 -17.92 -2.18 -0.53
CA LEU A 366 -16.46 -2.07 -0.48
C LEU A 366 -15.86 -1.91 -1.89
N ALA A 367 -16.24 -2.75 -2.85
CA ALA A 367 -15.73 -2.67 -4.21
C ALA A 367 -16.04 -1.30 -4.86
N THR A 368 -17.23 -0.76 -4.59
CA THR A 368 -17.64 0.57 -5.06
C THR A 368 -16.82 1.68 -4.39
N HIS A 369 -16.55 1.56 -3.08
CA HIS A 369 -15.71 2.49 -2.34
C HIS A 369 -14.27 2.50 -2.90
N LEU A 370 -13.63 1.33 -3.04
CA LEU A 370 -12.27 1.19 -3.55
C LEU A 370 -12.13 1.77 -4.98
N ARG A 371 -13.12 1.56 -5.84
CA ARG A 371 -13.10 2.15 -7.19
C ARG A 371 -13.14 3.69 -7.15
N ARG A 372 -13.97 4.29 -6.28
CA ARG A 372 -14.04 5.76 -6.11
C ARG A 372 -12.74 6.29 -5.51
N GLN A 373 -12.21 5.62 -4.51
CA GLN A 373 -10.95 5.99 -3.86
C GLN A 373 -9.78 5.95 -4.85
N ARG A 374 -9.70 4.92 -5.70
CA ARG A 374 -8.69 4.81 -6.77
C ARG A 374 -8.66 6.03 -7.66
N ASN A 375 -9.82 6.45 -8.17
CA ASN A 375 -9.91 7.64 -9.05
C ASN A 375 -9.46 8.91 -8.31
N ALA A 376 -9.87 9.07 -7.05
CA ALA A 376 -9.47 10.22 -6.24
C ALA A 376 -7.96 10.23 -5.94
N LEU A 377 -7.39 9.08 -5.58
CA LEU A 377 -5.95 8.95 -5.30
C LEU A 377 -5.11 9.22 -6.56
N HIS A 378 -5.56 8.74 -7.72
CA HIS A 378 -4.87 9.00 -8.99
C HIS A 378 -4.76 10.50 -9.26
N GLN A 379 -5.88 11.22 -9.17
CA GLN A 379 -5.89 12.68 -9.38
C GLN A 379 -5.02 13.42 -8.36
N ARG A 380 -5.09 13.03 -7.08
CA ARG A 380 -4.33 13.67 -6.00
C ARG A 380 -2.83 13.44 -6.14
N ARG A 381 -2.41 12.23 -6.51
CA ARG A 381 -1.01 11.92 -6.81
C ARG A 381 -0.47 12.80 -7.93
N ASP A 382 -1.20 12.90 -9.04
CA ASP A 382 -0.75 13.66 -10.21
C ASP A 382 -0.69 15.16 -9.90
N GLN A 383 -1.65 15.69 -9.13
CA GLN A 383 -1.62 17.07 -8.64
C GLN A 383 -0.41 17.34 -7.74
N LEU A 384 -0.10 16.40 -6.81
CA LEU A 384 1.07 16.52 -5.94
C LEU A 384 2.37 16.52 -6.77
N ILE A 385 2.55 15.57 -7.67
CA ILE A 385 3.76 15.47 -8.50
C ILE A 385 3.93 16.74 -9.35
N ALA A 386 2.86 17.26 -9.94
CA ALA A 386 2.91 18.52 -10.69
C ALA A 386 3.33 19.71 -9.81
N ALA A 387 2.79 19.78 -8.58
CA ALA A 387 3.16 20.84 -7.63
C ALA A 387 4.63 20.73 -7.17
N LEU A 388 5.13 19.52 -6.93
CA LEU A 388 6.52 19.27 -6.54
C LEU A 388 7.50 19.61 -7.68
N ASN A 389 7.16 19.28 -8.92
CA ASN A 389 7.97 19.63 -10.09
C ASN A 389 8.09 21.14 -10.34
N ALA A 390 7.21 21.92 -9.73
CA ALA A 390 7.26 23.39 -9.79
C ALA A 390 8.10 24.01 -8.66
N TRP A 391 8.66 23.22 -7.74
CA TRP A 391 9.54 23.73 -6.69
C TRP A 391 10.85 24.26 -7.28
N PRO A 392 11.40 25.36 -6.74
CA PRO A 392 12.68 25.92 -7.19
C PRO A 392 13.90 25.15 -6.62
N ILE A 393 13.78 23.83 -6.52
CA ILE A 393 14.77 22.91 -5.95
C ILE A 393 14.92 21.77 -6.93
N ASP A 394 16.16 21.39 -7.24
CA ASP A 394 16.42 20.15 -7.98
C ASP A 394 16.08 18.95 -7.07
N LEU A 395 15.07 18.18 -7.45
CA LEU A 395 14.55 17.08 -6.63
C LEU A 395 14.13 15.89 -7.49
N ARG A 396 14.13 14.72 -6.87
CA ARG A 396 13.59 13.50 -7.46
C ARG A 396 12.33 13.10 -6.71
N VAL A 397 11.30 12.72 -7.45
CA VAL A 397 10.00 12.29 -6.89
C VAL A 397 9.67 10.89 -7.38
N SER A 398 9.39 9.96 -6.47
CA SER A 398 8.87 8.64 -6.85
C SER A 398 7.51 8.78 -7.57
N ARG A 399 7.22 7.84 -8.49
CA ARG A 399 5.96 7.81 -9.25
C ARG A 399 5.19 6.52 -8.98
N PRO A 400 4.66 6.35 -7.75
CA PRO A 400 4.03 5.11 -7.34
C PRO A 400 2.76 4.82 -8.16
N THR A 401 2.52 3.55 -8.43
CA THR A 401 1.28 3.04 -9.04
C THR A 401 0.23 2.64 -8.01
N GLY A 402 0.45 2.97 -6.75
CA GLY A 402 -0.42 2.74 -5.60
C GLY A 402 0.17 3.35 -4.33
N GLY A 403 -0.39 3.00 -3.18
CA GLY A 403 0.00 3.61 -1.90
C GLY A 403 -0.68 4.95 -1.66
N LEU A 404 -0.16 5.70 -0.69
CA LEU A 404 -0.75 6.98 -0.25
C LEU A 404 0.25 8.13 -0.21
N ALA A 405 1.50 7.92 -0.64
CA ALA A 405 2.55 8.92 -0.53
C ALA A 405 3.54 8.83 -1.70
N VAL A 406 4.27 9.90 -1.93
CA VAL A 406 5.46 9.95 -2.77
C VAL A 406 6.69 10.14 -1.90
N TRP A 407 7.82 9.60 -2.35
CA TRP A 407 9.13 9.84 -1.80
C TRP A 407 9.81 10.97 -2.57
N VAL A 408 10.28 11.97 -1.85
CA VAL A 408 10.96 13.15 -2.41
C VAL A 408 12.39 13.14 -1.93
N GLU A 409 13.33 13.12 -2.86
CA GLU A 409 14.76 13.24 -2.61
C GLU A 409 15.21 14.65 -3.00
N LEU A 410 15.67 15.40 -2.03
CA LEU A 410 16.27 16.74 -2.19
C LEU A 410 17.79 16.58 -2.38
N PRO A 411 18.52 17.64 -2.75
CA PRO A 411 19.98 17.63 -2.70
C PRO A 411 20.52 17.26 -1.31
N ASP A 412 21.64 16.57 -1.24
CA ASP A 412 22.27 16.05 -0.01
C ASP A 412 22.57 17.14 1.04
N THR A 413 22.57 18.41 0.64
CA THR A 413 22.76 19.56 1.54
C THR A 413 21.57 19.84 2.45
N TYR A 414 20.40 19.25 2.18
CA TYR A 414 19.19 19.45 2.99
C TYR A 414 19.13 18.49 4.18
N ASP A 415 18.66 19.00 5.33
CA ASP A 415 18.33 18.19 6.51
C ASP A 415 16.86 18.39 6.86
N THR A 416 16.04 17.44 6.46
CA THR A 416 14.59 17.49 6.62
C THR A 416 14.15 17.32 8.07
N LEU A 417 14.96 16.64 8.90
CA LEU A 417 14.69 16.50 10.32
C LEU A 417 14.94 17.82 11.06
N ALA A 418 16.01 18.54 10.73
CA ALA A 418 16.30 19.87 11.27
C ALA A 418 15.22 20.92 10.86
N CYS A 419 14.50 20.68 9.74
CA CYS A 419 13.41 21.56 9.29
C CYS A 419 12.08 21.32 10.01
N TYR A 420 11.88 20.15 10.63
CA TYR A 420 10.62 19.74 11.24
C TYR A 420 10.05 20.74 12.25
N PRO A 421 10.81 21.26 13.25
CA PRO A 421 10.26 22.19 14.24
C PRO A 421 9.70 23.46 13.60
N ARG A 422 10.38 24.04 12.61
CA ARG A 422 9.94 25.25 11.90
C ARG A 422 8.67 25.02 11.07
N ALA A 423 8.59 23.86 10.41
CA ALA A 423 7.38 23.49 9.69
C ALA A 423 6.19 23.33 10.66
N LEU A 424 6.43 22.72 11.82
CA LEU A 424 5.42 22.51 12.85
C LEU A 424 4.93 23.85 13.46
N GLU A 425 5.80 24.85 13.65
CA GLU A 425 5.43 26.21 14.09
C GLU A 425 4.46 26.89 13.12
N GLN A 426 4.50 26.52 11.83
CA GLN A 426 3.54 26.96 10.81
C GLN A 426 2.32 26.03 10.68
N GLY A 427 2.16 25.08 11.59
CA GLY A 427 1.09 24.07 11.54
C GLY A 427 1.26 23.01 10.44
N ILE A 428 2.45 22.94 9.82
CA ILE A 428 2.74 21.99 8.72
C ILE A 428 3.49 20.78 9.29
N VAL A 429 2.90 19.60 9.14
CA VAL A 429 3.50 18.31 9.56
C VAL A 429 4.20 17.66 8.38
N ILE A 430 5.53 17.71 8.35
CA ILE A 430 6.35 16.99 7.39
C ILE A 430 6.75 15.61 7.94
N THR A 431 7.08 14.68 7.06
CA THR A 431 7.57 13.36 7.46
C THR A 431 9.01 13.17 6.96
N PRO A 432 10.02 13.48 7.79
CA PRO A 432 11.42 13.43 7.43
C PRO A 432 11.93 12.03 7.12
N GLY A 433 12.90 11.94 6.21
CA GLY A 433 13.48 10.68 5.77
C GLY A 433 14.15 9.84 6.87
N PRO A 434 14.85 10.42 7.86
CA PRO A 434 15.46 9.66 8.95
C PRO A 434 14.48 8.78 9.76
N LEU A 435 13.18 9.07 9.69
CA LEU A 435 12.14 8.26 10.33
C LEU A 435 12.08 6.83 9.77
N PHE A 436 12.52 6.62 8.54
CA PHE A 436 12.38 5.36 7.80
C PHE A 436 13.65 4.51 7.83
N SER A 437 14.59 4.81 8.73
CA SER A 437 15.85 4.07 8.91
C SER A 437 16.29 4.09 10.36
N VAL A 438 16.76 2.96 10.87
CA VAL A 438 17.36 2.85 12.22
C VAL A 438 18.70 3.58 12.27
N SER A 439 19.38 3.69 11.14
CA SER A 439 20.68 4.37 11.02
C SER A 439 20.58 5.88 10.85
N GLY A 440 19.37 6.46 10.83
CA GLY A 440 19.17 7.90 10.60
C GLY A 440 19.61 8.37 9.22
N GLN A 441 19.58 7.47 8.23
CA GLN A 441 19.85 7.78 6.84
C GLN A 441 18.74 8.66 6.24
N PHE A 442 18.87 9.04 4.97
CA PHE A 442 17.86 9.78 4.21
C PHE A 442 17.55 11.18 4.76
N LYS A 443 18.54 11.87 5.34
CA LYS A 443 18.37 13.22 5.91
C LYS A 443 17.78 14.22 4.91
N HIS A 444 18.13 14.07 3.62
CA HIS A 444 17.68 14.92 2.53
C HIS A 444 16.33 14.46 1.91
N CYS A 445 15.67 13.49 2.49
CA CYS A 445 14.45 12.92 1.92
C CYS A 445 13.20 13.28 2.73
N LEU A 446 12.05 13.29 2.06
CA LEU A 446 10.73 13.50 2.64
C LEU A 446 9.72 12.50 2.10
N ARG A 447 8.79 12.04 2.95
CA ARG A 447 7.55 11.42 2.49
C ARG A 447 6.45 12.47 2.49
N ILE A 448 5.80 12.68 1.32
CA ILE A 448 4.63 13.55 1.21
C ILE A 448 3.43 12.73 0.78
N SER A 449 2.31 12.85 1.53
CA SER A 449 1.11 12.05 1.30
C SER A 449 0.14 12.74 0.35
N TYR A 450 -0.54 11.93 -0.48
CA TYR A 450 -1.68 12.34 -1.31
C TYR A 450 -3.01 11.71 -0.86
N ALA A 451 -3.08 11.23 0.38
CA ALA A 451 -4.29 10.62 0.94
C ALA A 451 -5.47 11.61 1.02
N HIS A 452 -5.18 12.90 1.21
CA HIS A 452 -6.17 13.96 1.32
C HIS A 452 -6.26 14.83 0.05
N PRO A 453 -7.41 15.49 -0.21
CA PRO A 453 -7.55 16.41 -1.33
C PRO A 453 -6.58 17.60 -1.24
N TRP A 454 -6.05 18.04 -2.37
CA TRP A 454 -5.25 19.26 -2.49
C TRP A 454 -6.18 20.47 -2.61
N ASP A 455 -6.72 20.93 -1.48
CA ASP A 455 -7.46 22.18 -1.38
C ASP A 455 -6.53 23.39 -1.32
N GLY A 456 -7.12 24.61 -1.28
CA GLY A 456 -6.35 25.86 -1.26
C GLY A 456 -5.37 25.95 -0.09
N LYS A 457 -5.72 25.43 1.10
CA LYS A 457 -4.87 25.47 2.30
C LYS A 457 -3.70 24.48 2.19
N ARG A 458 -3.96 23.24 1.79
CA ARG A 458 -2.91 22.22 1.60
C ARG A 458 -1.96 22.58 0.47
N LEU A 459 -2.46 23.16 -0.63
CA LEU A 459 -1.60 23.67 -1.70
C LEU A 459 -0.74 24.85 -1.26
N ALA A 460 -1.29 25.76 -0.42
CA ALA A 460 -0.52 26.86 0.14
C ALA A 460 0.59 26.36 1.06
N ALA A 461 0.30 25.41 1.95
CA ALA A 461 1.29 24.76 2.81
C ALA A 461 2.39 24.06 1.98
N LEU A 462 2.00 23.33 0.93
CA LEU A 462 2.95 22.66 0.03
C LEU A 462 3.88 23.67 -0.70
N LYS A 463 3.37 24.82 -1.11
CA LYS A 463 4.15 25.88 -1.76
C LYS A 463 5.10 26.60 -0.80
N GLN A 464 4.79 26.63 0.49
CA GLN A 464 5.63 27.25 1.52
C GLN A 464 6.83 26.35 1.92
N LEU A 465 6.72 25.04 1.73
CA LEU A 465 7.76 24.08 2.16
C LEU A 465 9.15 24.36 1.60
N PRO A 466 9.37 24.72 0.31
CA PRO A 466 10.70 25.03 -0.21
C PRO A 466 11.45 26.12 0.59
N GLU A 467 10.76 27.16 1.02
CA GLU A 467 11.34 28.25 1.83
C GLU A 467 11.73 27.76 3.22
N LEU A 468 10.87 26.95 3.84
CA LEU A 468 11.14 26.36 5.15
C LEU A 468 12.32 25.37 5.11
N LEU A 469 12.48 24.64 4.00
CA LEU A 469 13.57 23.71 3.78
C LEU A 469 14.89 24.45 3.51
N ALA A 470 14.89 25.55 2.76
CA ALA A 470 16.08 26.29 2.38
C ALA A 470 16.76 27.01 3.58
N THR A 471 16.00 27.52 4.55
CA THR A 471 16.52 28.28 5.70
C THR A 471 17.29 27.43 6.72
N GLY A 472 17.35 26.11 6.56
CA GLY A 472 18.12 25.18 7.41
C GLY A 472 19.56 24.94 6.96
N ASN A 473 19.96 25.50 5.83
CA ASN A 473 21.27 25.29 5.21
C ASN A 473 22.32 26.36 5.54
N LYS A 474 22.12 27.15 6.61
CA LYS A 474 23.11 28.15 7.06
C LYS A 474 23.83 27.70 8.31
#